data_6a1f5fc132bed7b8ccc58cd46406447c
#
_entry.id   6a1f5fc132bed7b8ccc58cd46406447c
#
_cell.length_a   1.000
_cell.length_b   1.000
_cell.length_c   1.000
_cell.angle_alpha   90.00
_cell.angle_beta   90.00
_cell.angle_gamma   90.00
#
_symmetry.space_group_name_H-M   'P 1'
#
loop_
_entity.id
_entity.type
_entity.pdbx_description
1 polymer ?
#
loop_
_entity_poly.entity_id
_entity_poly.type
_entity_poly.pdbx_seq_one_letter_code
_entity_poly.pdbx_strand_id
1 'polypeptide(L)'
;MSRWPDRAPAGRFAYVNGRYLRHGEAGVHVEDRGLQLGDSIYEVCRVEAGRLLDEAGHLDRLERSLAALELPMPMAREALRLVMRELIRRNRIRDGIVYLQVTRGAFRRDHPMPDGAGKPTLILTARAYDPAAAAARMAAGVKIVTRPDERWARRDIKTTQLLPAVLAKTAAKRAGASEAWLVDDDGFVTEGGSTNGWIVDAQGTLITRPLSRDILPGVTRAVVLAAAQEAQLKVEERAFTVAEALAAREAFLTSASGAAVPVVAIDGRPVGEGRPGPLTLRLQALYGAKSSSGQG
;
A
#
# COMPACT_ATOMS: atom_id res chain seq x y z
N MET A 1 -32.23 -0.79 -12.60
CA MET A 1 -32.06 -0.48 -11.16
C MET A 1 -30.62 -0.79 -10.78
N SER A 2 -29.82 0.20 -10.36
CA SER A 2 -28.45 0.00 -9.87
C SER A 2 -28.51 -0.85 -8.60
N ARG A 3 -27.80 -1.99 -8.59
CA ARG A 3 -27.77 -2.92 -7.44
C ARG A 3 -26.84 -2.48 -6.31
N TRP A 4 -26.16 -1.34 -6.45
CA TRP A 4 -25.20 -0.84 -5.45
C TRP A 4 -25.62 0.55 -4.96
N PRO A 5 -25.41 0.86 -3.67
CA PRO A 5 -25.77 2.17 -3.14
C PRO A 5 -25.03 3.29 -3.89
N ASP A 6 -25.74 4.37 -4.16
CA ASP A 6 -25.47 5.50 -5.06
C ASP A 6 -24.22 6.33 -4.79
N ARG A 7 -23.06 5.73 -4.49
CA ARG A 7 -21.83 6.47 -4.19
C ARG A 7 -20.69 6.33 -5.19
N ALA A 8 -20.88 5.56 -6.26
CA ALA A 8 -19.93 5.60 -7.38
C ALA A 8 -20.32 6.76 -8.31
N PRO A 9 -19.43 7.74 -8.57
CA PRO A 9 -19.74 8.83 -9.52
C PRO A 9 -20.24 8.25 -10.84
N ALA A 10 -21.34 8.77 -11.35
CA ALA A 10 -21.84 8.40 -12.66
C ALA A 10 -20.71 8.57 -13.69
N GLY A 11 -20.41 7.52 -14.46
CA GLY A 11 -19.37 7.56 -15.49
C GLY A 11 -18.05 6.89 -15.18
N ARG A 12 -17.80 6.39 -13.95
CA ARG A 12 -16.60 5.60 -13.65
C ARG A 12 -16.61 4.26 -14.35
N PHE A 13 -15.40 3.81 -14.73
CA PHE A 13 -15.14 2.50 -15.32
C PHE A 13 -14.28 1.64 -14.39
N ALA A 14 -14.54 0.33 -14.42
CA ALA A 14 -13.66 -0.71 -13.94
C ALA A 14 -13.25 -1.60 -15.11
N TYR A 15 -12.13 -2.32 -14.94
CA TYR A 15 -11.72 -3.37 -15.87
C TYR A 15 -11.90 -4.72 -15.18
N VAL A 16 -12.57 -5.66 -15.84
CA VAL A 16 -12.72 -7.04 -15.37
C VAL A 16 -12.54 -7.99 -16.55
N ASN A 17 -11.54 -8.86 -16.47
CA ASN A 17 -11.33 -9.96 -17.41
C ASN A 17 -11.45 -9.58 -18.90
N GLY A 18 -10.72 -8.55 -19.35
CA GLY A 18 -10.69 -8.13 -20.75
C GLY A 18 -11.71 -7.05 -21.13
N ARG A 19 -12.57 -6.62 -20.20
CA ARG A 19 -13.66 -5.67 -20.48
C ARG A 19 -13.60 -4.43 -19.58
N TYR A 20 -13.75 -3.24 -20.18
CA TYR A 20 -14.02 -2.01 -19.46
C TYR A 20 -15.54 -1.88 -19.27
N LEU A 21 -15.99 -1.97 -18.04
CA LEU A 21 -17.41 -1.96 -17.66
C LEU A 21 -17.70 -0.67 -16.87
N ARG A 22 -18.96 -0.23 -16.88
CA ARG A 22 -19.40 0.77 -15.91
C ARG A 22 -19.16 0.23 -14.49
N HIS A 23 -18.65 1.06 -13.61
CA HIS A 23 -18.23 0.61 -12.26
C HIS A 23 -19.35 -0.12 -11.50
N GLY A 24 -20.61 0.32 -11.64
CA GLY A 24 -21.79 -0.31 -11.02
C GLY A 24 -22.24 -1.63 -11.68
N GLU A 25 -21.67 -1.96 -12.85
CA GLU A 25 -21.98 -3.20 -13.60
C GLU A 25 -20.86 -4.23 -13.51
N ALA A 26 -19.70 -3.81 -12.94
CA ALA A 26 -18.55 -4.68 -12.78
C ALA A 26 -18.82 -5.73 -11.69
N GLY A 27 -18.57 -6.98 -11.99
CA GLY A 27 -18.78 -8.09 -11.07
C GLY A 27 -17.79 -9.22 -11.32
N VAL A 28 -17.62 -10.06 -10.31
CA VAL A 28 -16.88 -11.32 -10.39
C VAL A 28 -17.81 -12.48 -10.07
N HIS A 29 -17.41 -13.69 -10.46
CA HIS A 29 -18.21 -14.87 -10.18
C HIS A 29 -18.33 -15.11 -8.67
N VAL A 30 -19.48 -15.59 -8.20
CA VAL A 30 -19.72 -15.86 -6.77
C VAL A 30 -18.81 -16.95 -6.19
N GLU A 31 -18.29 -17.83 -7.02
CA GLU A 31 -17.31 -18.86 -6.67
C GLU A 31 -15.86 -18.44 -6.98
N ASP A 32 -15.60 -17.15 -7.18
CA ASP A 32 -14.23 -16.66 -7.30
C ASP A 32 -13.46 -16.91 -5.99
N ARG A 33 -12.31 -17.58 -6.09
CA ARG A 33 -11.52 -17.97 -4.90
C ARG A 33 -10.96 -16.77 -4.13
N GLY A 34 -10.70 -15.66 -4.83
CA GLY A 34 -10.32 -14.41 -4.17
C GLY A 34 -11.44 -13.86 -3.29
N LEU A 35 -12.72 -14.02 -3.70
CA LEU A 35 -13.89 -13.64 -2.92
C LEU A 35 -14.10 -14.58 -1.73
N GLN A 36 -14.00 -15.90 -1.95
CA GLN A 36 -14.39 -16.88 -0.93
C GLN A 36 -13.28 -17.26 0.04
N LEU A 37 -12.01 -17.22 -0.39
CA LEU A 37 -10.87 -17.75 0.36
C LEU A 37 -9.73 -16.73 0.54
N GLY A 38 -9.81 -15.55 -0.09
CA GLY A 38 -8.70 -14.61 -0.11
C GLY A 38 -7.51 -15.10 -0.96
N ASP A 39 -7.74 -16.08 -1.86
CA ASP A 39 -6.73 -16.66 -2.76
C ASP A 39 -6.47 -15.68 -3.92
N SER A 40 -5.80 -14.58 -3.57
CA SER A 40 -5.58 -13.47 -4.48
C SER A 40 -4.51 -12.52 -3.95
N ILE A 41 -3.94 -11.76 -4.86
CA ILE A 41 -3.01 -10.67 -4.56
C ILE A 41 -3.54 -9.36 -5.12
N TYR A 42 -3.01 -8.23 -4.62
CA TYR A 42 -3.39 -6.91 -5.11
C TYR A 42 -2.19 -5.97 -5.19
N GLU A 43 -2.32 -4.93 -5.99
CA GLU A 43 -1.43 -3.78 -6.05
C GLU A 43 -2.21 -2.47 -6.01
N VAL A 44 -1.53 -1.43 -5.53
CA VAL A 44 -2.02 -0.07 -5.55
C VAL A 44 -0.91 0.82 -6.08
N CYS A 45 -1.14 1.43 -7.24
CA CYS A 45 -0.21 2.39 -7.84
C CYS A 45 -0.77 3.80 -7.72
N ARG A 46 0.07 4.75 -7.32
CA ARG A 46 -0.28 6.17 -7.33
C ARG A 46 -0.29 6.70 -8.76
N VAL A 47 -1.22 7.58 -9.03
CA VAL A 47 -1.29 8.36 -10.28
C VAL A 47 -1.06 9.81 -9.94
N GLU A 48 -0.14 10.46 -10.63
CA GLU A 48 0.16 11.88 -10.52
C GLU A 48 0.31 12.49 -11.91
N ALA A 49 -0.38 13.59 -12.17
CA ALA A 49 -0.46 14.22 -13.49
C ALA A 49 -0.81 13.21 -14.61
N GLY A 50 -1.66 12.23 -14.33
CA GLY A 50 -2.08 11.19 -15.28
C GLY A 50 -1.09 10.04 -15.50
N ARG A 51 0.06 10.03 -14.81
CA ARG A 51 1.10 8.99 -14.91
C ARG A 51 1.16 8.12 -13.67
N LEU A 52 1.43 6.83 -13.86
CA LEU A 52 1.70 5.90 -12.76
C LEU A 52 3.08 6.21 -12.17
N LEU A 53 3.19 6.29 -10.86
CA LEU A 53 4.44 6.41 -10.13
C LEU A 53 4.95 5.03 -9.72
N ASP A 54 6.26 4.84 -9.76
CA ASP A 54 6.95 3.60 -9.35
C ASP A 54 6.37 2.34 -10.03
N GLU A 55 5.87 2.49 -11.28
CA GLU A 55 5.15 1.44 -12.02
C GLU A 55 5.95 0.14 -12.11
N ALA A 56 7.24 0.24 -12.39
CA ALA A 56 8.13 -0.92 -12.51
C ALA A 56 8.18 -1.72 -11.21
N GLY A 57 8.45 -1.07 -10.08
CA GLY A 57 8.54 -1.71 -8.78
C GLY A 57 7.22 -2.36 -8.33
N HIS A 58 6.07 -1.75 -8.68
CA HIS A 58 4.76 -2.34 -8.42
C HIS A 58 4.53 -3.61 -9.26
N LEU A 59 4.91 -3.62 -10.53
CA LEU A 59 4.77 -4.80 -11.38
C LEU A 59 5.75 -5.91 -10.98
N ASP A 60 6.98 -5.58 -10.58
CA ASP A 60 7.93 -6.56 -10.05
C ASP A 60 7.40 -7.22 -8.77
N ARG A 61 6.78 -6.44 -7.88
CA ARG A 61 6.17 -6.98 -6.67
C ARG A 61 4.91 -7.81 -6.96
N LEU A 62 4.12 -7.41 -7.95
CA LEU A 62 2.99 -8.19 -8.46
C LEU A 62 3.46 -9.58 -8.90
N GLU A 63 4.44 -9.65 -9.79
CA GLU A 63 5.00 -10.89 -10.32
C GLU A 63 5.55 -11.79 -9.20
N ARG A 64 6.32 -11.22 -8.27
CA ARG A 64 6.82 -11.95 -7.11
C ARG A 64 5.70 -12.50 -6.21
N SER A 65 4.66 -11.70 -5.95
CA SER A 65 3.52 -12.13 -5.12
C SER A 65 2.68 -13.21 -5.81
N LEU A 66 2.50 -13.11 -7.13
CA LEU A 66 1.84 -14.14 -7.94
C LEU A 66 2.61 -15.45 -7.89
N ALA A 67 3.93 -15.40 -8.12
CA ALA A 67 4.79 -16.58 -8.07
C ALA A 67 4.77 -17.28 -6.70
N ALA A 68 4.73 -16.48 -5.61
CA ALA A 68 4.68 -17.02 -4.24
C ALA A 68 3.36 -17.76 -3.92
N LEU A 69 2.28 -17.48 -4.65
CA LEU A 69 1.00 -18.19 -4.57
C LEU A 69 0.77 -19.15 -5.74
N GLU A 70 1.79 -19.40 -6.59
CA GLU A 70 1.64 -20.22 -7.79
C GLU A 70 0.48 -19.76 -8.69
N LEU A 71 0.30 -18.45 -8.78
CA LEU A 71 -0.69 -17.79 -9.63
C LEU A 71 -0.02 -17.34 -10.94
N PRO A 72 -0.56 -17.68 -12.11
CA PRO A 72 -0.02 -17.19 -13.37
C PRO A 72 -0.32 -15.69 -13.54
N MET A 73 0.55 -14.99 -14.26
CA MET A 73 0.26 -13.65 -14.74
C MET A 73 -1.02 -13.66 -15.60
N PRO A 74 -1.99 -12.76 -15.37
CA PRO A 74 -3.25 -12.75 -16.11
C PRO A 74 -3.08 -12.33 -17.57
N MET A 75 -2.00 -11.61 -17.89
CA MET A 75 -1.58 -11.17 -19.22
C MET A 75 -0.12 -10.75 -19.22
N ALA A 76 0.46 -10.50 -20.40
CA ALA A 76 1.80 -9.94 -20.52
C ALA A 76 1.91 -8.60 -19.80
N ARG A 77 3.04 -8.32 -19.17
CA ARG A 77 3.31 -7.09 -18.40
C ARG A 77 3.00 -5.81 -19.19
N GLU A 78 3.41 -5.76 -20.45
CA GLU A 78 3.17 -4.58 -21.30
C GLU A 78 1.68 -4.39 -21.62
N ALA A 79 0.93 -5.48 -21.80
CA ALA A 79 -0.52 -5.41 -21.97
C ALA A 79 -1.19 -4.87 -20.70
N LEU A 80 -0.73 -5.30 -19.52
CA LEU A 80 -1.24 -4.81 -18.24
C LEU A 80 -1.00 -3.31 -18.06
N ARG A 81 0.18 -2.82 -18.45
CA ARG A 81 0.51 -1.38 -18.49
C ARG A 81 -0.47 -0.59 -19.35
N LEU A 82 -0.78 -1.09 -20.55
CA LEU A 82 -1.75 -0.45 -21.43
C LEU A 82 -3.15 -0.43 -20.83
N VAL A 83 -3.56 -1.53 -20.18
CA VAL A 83 -4.86 -1.61 -19.49
C VAL A 83 -4.95 -0.59 -18.35
N MET A 84 -3.89 -0.45 -17.54
CA MET A 84 -3.85 0.53 -16.44
C MET A 84 -3.96 1.96 -16.97
N ARG A 85 -3.18 2.31 -18.01
CA ARG A 85 -3.19 3.65 -18.63
C ARG A 85 -4.55 3.96 -19.25
N GLU A 86 -5.15 3.00 -19.96
CA GLU A 86 -6.48 3.18 -20.55
C GLU A 86 -7.56 3.36 -19.47
N LEU A 87 -7.45 2.65 -18.34
CA LEU A 87 -8.37 2.83 -17.23
C LEU A 87 -8.26 4.23 -16.59
N ILE A 88 -7.03 4.75 -16.43
CA ILE A 88 -6.76 6.12 -15.98
C ILE A 88 -7.42 7.12 -16.94
N ARG A 89 -7.20 6.95 -18.25
CA ARG A 89 -7.76 7.81 -19.31
C ARG A 89 -9.29 7.82 -19.30
N ARG A 90 -9.93 6.64 -19.25
CA ARG A 90 -11.40 6.52 -19.22
C ARG A 90 -12.03 7.17 -17.99
N ASN A 91 -11.34 7.06 -16.85
CA ASN A 91 -11.78 7.67 -15.59
C ASN A 91 -11.33 9.13 -15.43
N ARG A 92 -10.58 9.69 -16.40
CA ARG A 92 -10.05 11.07 -16.38
C ARG A 92 -9.29 11.36 -15.08
N ILE A 93 -8.51 10.37 -14.60
CA ILE A 93 -7.74 10.52 -13.37
C ILE A 93 -6.50 11.32 -13.68
N ARG A 94 -6.38 12.47 -13.06
CA ARG A 94 -5.16 13.28 -13.04
C ARG A 94 -4.30 12.92 -11.83
N ASP A 95 -4.90 12.94 -10.65
CA ASP A 95 -4.28 12.58 -9.39
C ASP A 95 -5.16 11.57 -8.68
N GLY A 96 -4.58 10.44 -8.29
CA GLY A 96 -5.39 9.34 -7.77
C GLY A 96 -4.61 8.06 -7.54
N ILE A 97 -5.32 6.96 -7.57
CA ILE A 97 -4.75 5.62 -7.48
C ILE A 97 -5.42 4.67 -8.48
N VAL A 98 -4.64 3.71 -8.95
CA VAL A 98 -5.14 2.48 -9.59
C VAL A 98 -4.99 1.34 -8.59
N TYR A 99 -6.06 0.63 -8.33
CA TYR A 99 -6.08 -0.64 -7.62
C TYR A 99 -6.16 -1.76 -8.64
N LEU A 100 -5.34 -2.79 -8.46
CA LEU A 100 -5.30 -4.00 -9.27
C LEU A 100 -5.40 -5.20 -8.34
N GLN A 101 -6.21 -6.20 -8.71
CA GLN A 101 -6.31 -7.48 -8.02
C GLN A 101 -6.29 -8.62 -9.02
N VAL A 102 -5.54 -9.67 -8.70
CA VAL A 102 -5.53 -10.95 -9.43
C VAL A 102 -5.93 -12.04 -8.47
N THR A 103 -6.98 -12.78 -8.82
CA THR A 103 -7.42 -13.97 -8.07
C THR A 103 -7.07 -15.22 -8.83
N ARG A 104 -7.14 -16.39 -8.19
CA ARG A 104 -7.01 -17.68 -8.88
C ARG A 104 -8.15 -17.93 -9.88
N GLY A 105 -9.25 -17.18 -9.80
CA GLY A 105 -10.43 -17.36 -10.64
C GLY A 105 -11.55 -18.15 -9.96
N ALA A 106 -12.58 -18.46 -10.74
CA ALA A 106 -13.77 -19.16 -10.27
C ALA A 106 -13.59 -20.68 -10.42
N PHE A 107 -13.78 -21.38 -9.31
CA PHE A 107 -13.74 -22.85 -9.20
C PHE A 107 -14.81 -23.32 -8.22
N ARG A 108 -15.20 -24.59 -8.33
CA ARG A 108 -16.00 -25.21 -7.26
C ARG A 108 -15.29 -25.00 -5.93
N ARG A 109 -16.04 -24.55 -4.91
CA ARG A 109 -15.46 -24.23 -3.61
C ARG A 109 -14.83 -25.47 -2.95
N ASP A 110 -13.51 -25.43 -2.78
CA ASP A 110 -12.74 -26.37 -1.99
C ASP A 110 -11.50 -25.64 -1.44
N HIS A 111 -10.86 -26.18 -0.36
CA HIS A 111 -9.67 -25.55 0.23
C HIS A 111 -8.40 -25.80 -0.58
N PRO A 112 -8.09 -27.02 -1.05
CA PRO A 112 -6.93 -27.24 -1.89
C PRO A 112 -6.92 -26.37 -3.13
N MET A 113 -5.72 -26.06 -3.63
CA MET A 113 -5.59 -25.46 -4.95
C MET A 113 -6.18 -26.39 -6.00
N PRO A 114 -6.97 -25.89 -6.94
CA PRO A 114 -7.53 -26.74 -7.98
C PRO A 114 -6.45 -27.24 -8.92
N ASP A 115 -6.62 -28.48 -9.41
CA ASP A 115 -5.76 -29.04 -10.44
C ASP A 115 -5.90 -28.26 -11.75
N GLY A 116 -4.76 -27.99 -12.39
CA GLY A 116 -4.69 -27.32 -13.69
C GLY A 116 -4.72 -25.78 -13.62
N ALA A 117 -4.31 -25.20 -14.73
CA ALA A 117 -4.27 -23.73 -14.88
C ALA A 117 -5.66 -23.17 -15.15
N GLY A 118 -6.40 -22.82 -14.12
CA GLY A 118 -7.60 -22.02 -14.25
C GLY A 118 -7.31 -20.64 -14.85
N LYS A 119 -8.34 -19.96 -15.31
CA LYS A 119 -8.20 -18.58 -15.80
C LYS A 119 -8.25 -17.61 -14.62
N PRO A 120 -7.17 -16.88 -14.31
CA PRO A 120 -7.19 -15.88 -13.25
C PRO A 120 -8.25 -14.82 -13.51
N THR A 121 -8.85 -14.30 -12.45
CA THR A 121 -9.68 -13.10 -12.56
C THR A 121 -8.81 -11.86 -12.33
N LEU A 122 -8.82 -10.95 -13.29
CA LEU A 122 -8.14 -9.66 -13.22
C LEU A 122 -9.16 -8.54 -13.04
N ILE A 123 -9.00 -7.77 -11.96
CA ILE A 123 -9.84 -6.63 -11.62
C ILE A 123 -8.99 -5.39 -11.49
N LEU A 124 -9.37 -4.30 -12.15
CA LEU A 124 -8.77 -2.98 -11.90
C LEU A 124 -9.85 -1.95 -11.65
N THR A 125 -9.58 -1.07 -10.70
CA THR A 125 -10.39 0.13 -10.46
C THR A 125 -9.46 1.35 -10.36
N ALA A 126 -9.99 2.52 -10.67
CA ALA A 126 -9.27 3.78 -10.50
C ALA A 126 -10.14 4.80 -9.79
N ARG A 127 -9.54 5.61 -8.91
CA ARG A 127 -10.22 6.69 -8.21
C ARG A 127 -9.31 7.90 -8.07
N ALA A 128 -9.88 9.09 -8.25
CA ALA A 128 -9.20 10.33 -7.90
C ALA A 128 -9.12 10.51 -6.37
N TYR A 129 -8.14 11.28 -5.92
CA TYR A 129 -8.10 11.86 -4.59
C TYR A 129 -7.88 13.37 -4.70
N ASP A 130 -8.13 14.08 -3.61
CA ASP A 130 -7.87 15.52 -3.54
C ASP A 130 -6.39 15.77 -3.17
N PRO A 131 -5.57 16.34 -4.08
CA PRO A 131 -4.17 16.63 -3.81
C PRO A 131 -3.98 17.64 -2.66
N ALA A 132 -4.91 18.60 -2.51
CA ALA A 132 -4.81 19.60 -1.45
C ALA A 132 -5.01 18.95 -0.07
N ALA A 133 -6.00 18.05 0.05
CA ALA A 133 -6.21 17.28 1.28
C ALA A 133 -5.01 16.37 1.60
N ALA A 134 -4.40 15.76 0.57
CA ALA A 134 -3.19 14.95 0.74
C ALA A 134 -2.01 15.82 1.22
N ALA A 135 -1.77 16.98 0.61
CA ALA A 135 -0.72 17.92 1.01
C ALA A 135 -0.94 18.45 2.44
N ALA A 136 -2.18 18.81 2.80
CA ALA A 136 -2.51 19.25 4.15
C ALA A 136 -2.22 18.16 5.20
N ARG A 137 -2.54 16.90 4.89
CA ARG A 137 -2.22 15.76 5.75
C ARG A 137 -0.70 15.57 5.91
N MET A 138 0.06 15.74 4.84
CA MET A 138 1.53 15.66 4.87
C MET A 138 2.12 16.78 5.72
N ALA A 139 1.62 18.00 5.58
CA ALA A 139 2.09 19.17 6.35
C ALA A 139 1.74 19.09 7.83
N ALA A 140 0.57 18.56 8.17
CA ALA A 140 0.13 18.40 9.57
C ALA A 140 0.75 17.19 10.27
N GLY A 141 1.16 16.18 9.51
CA GLY A 141 1.49 14.85 10.02
C GLY A 141 0.26 14.07 10.49
N VAL A 142 0.48 12.84 10.92
CA VAL A 142 -0.59 11.94 11.34
C VAL A 142 -0.37 11.41 12.76
N LYS A 143 -1.46 11.11 13.44
CA LYS A 143 -1.45 10.35 14.69
C LYS A 143 -1.66 8.88 14.38
N ILE A 144 -0.96 8.02 15.09
CA ILE A 144 -1.12 6.57 15.01
C ILE A 144 -1.39 5.95 16.37
N VAL A 145 -1.88 4.72 16.36
CA VAL A 145 -1.98 3.85 17.55
C VAL A 145 -1.19 2.58 17.33
N THR A 146 -0.81 1.89 18.39
CA THR A 146 -0.22 0.55 18.32
C THR A 146 -1.29 -0.52 18.49
N ARG A 147 -1.12 -1.67 17.84
CA ARG A 147 -1.98 -2.86 17.96
C ARG A 147 -1.15 -4.12 17.82
N PRO A 148 -1.55 -5.25 18.41
CA PRO A 148 -0.90 -6.53 18.13
C PRO A 148 -0.93 -6.88 16.66
N ASP A 149 0.11 -7.53 16.15
CA ASP A 149 0.18 -8.01 14.78
C ASP A 149 -0.48 -9.39 14.64
N GLU A 150 -1.79 -9.40 14.42
CA GLU A 150 -2.60 -10.60 14.24
C GLU A 150 -2.65 -11.09 12.78
N ARG A 151 -1.77 -10.60 11.91
CA ARG A 151 -1.73 -11.03 10.51
C ARG A 151 -1.08 -12.42 10.40
N TRP A 152 -1.30 -13.07 9.25
CA TRP A 152 -0.65 -14.36 8.96
C TRP A 152 0.88 -14.22 8.83
N ALA A 153 1.60 -15.38 8.84
CA ALA A 153 3.07 -15.40 8.86
C ALA A 153 3.75 -15.05 7.52
N ARG A 154 3.01 -14.80 6.44
CA ARG A 154 3.54 -14.48 5.11
C ARG A 154 3.14 -13.06 4.67
N ARG A 155 3.49 -12.08 5.49
CA ARG A 155 3.21 -10.65 5.25
C ARG A 155 4.00 -10.07 4.07
N ASP A 156 5.03 -10.79 3.62
CA ASP A 156 5.82 -10.51 2.43
C ASP A 156 5.02 -10.64 1.12
N ILE A 157 3.92 -11.41 1.12
CA ILE A 157 3.01 -11.57 -0.02
C ILE A 157 1.84 -10.60 0.11
N LYS A 158 1.61 -9.81 -0.95
CA LYS A 158 0.57 -8.78 -0.94
C LYS A 158 -0.83 -9.36 -1.22
N THR A 159 -1.30 -10.24 -0.31
CA THR A 159 -2.61 -10.89 -0.42
C THR A 159 -3.77 -10.00 0.00
N THR A 160 -4.98 -10.37 -0.41
CA THR A 160 -6.23 -9.70 0.02
C THR A 160 -6.75 -10.17 1.38
N GLN A 161 -6.00 -10.97 2.12
CA GLN A 161 -6.31 -11.38 3.49
C GLN A 161 -6.09 -10.22 4.47
N LEU A 162 -6.89 -9.17 4.34
CA LEU A 162 -6.68 -7.89 5.01
C LEU A 162 -7.52 -7.70 6.29
N LEU A 163 -8.25 -8.72 6.75
CA LEU A 163 -9.16 -8.56 7.90
C LEU A 163 -8.43 -8.07 9.17
N PRO A 164 -7.25 -8.60 9.57
CA PRO A 164 -6.51 -8.06 10.71
C PRO A 164 -6.13 -6.58 10.53
N ALA A 165 -5.66 -6.20 9.32
CA ALA A 165 -5.36 -4.80 9.01
C ALA A 165 -6.60 -3.91 9.03
N VAL A 166 -7.77 -4.41 8.57
CA VAL A 166 -9.05 -3.70 8.64
C VAL A 166 -9.45 -3.45 10.10
N LEU A 167 -9.32 -4.46 10.97
CA LEU A 167 -9.63 -4.33 12.39
C LEU A 167 -8.70 -3.32 13.08
N ALA A 168 -7.39 -3.42 12.86
CA ALA A 168 -6.40 -2.50 13.41
C ALA A 168 -6.64 -1.04 12.95
N LYS A 169 -6.87 -0.82 11.65
CA LYS A 169 -7.18 0.51 11.11
C LYS A 169 -8.54 1.04 11.57
N THR A 170 -9.51 0.18 11.79
CA THR A 170 -10.81 0.58 12.37
C THR A 170 -10.63 1.05 13.81
N ALA A 171 -9.81 0.35 14.60
CA ALA A 171 -9.47 0.76 15.95
C ALA A 171 -8.72 2.10 15.96
N ALA A 172 -7.76 2.28 15.06
CA ALA A 172 -7.06 3.57 14.89
C ALA A 172 -8.05 4.71 14.58
N LYS A 173 -8.95 4.51 13.62
CA LYS A 173 -9.97 5.52 13.27
C LYS A 173 -10.87 5.88 14.45
N ARG A 174 -11.30 4.90 15.26
CA ARG A 174 -12.10 5.14 16.46
C ARG A 174 -11.34 5.91 17.55
N ALA A 175 -10.02 5.77 17.60
CA ALA A 175 -9.13 6.53 18.47
C ALA A 175 -8.71 7.91 17.88
N GLY A 176 -9.27 8.34 16.74
CA GLY A 176 -8.91 9.59 16.08
C GLY A 176 -7.54 9.59 15.41
N ALA A 177 -6.99 8.39 15.14
CA ALA A 177 -5.73 8.18 14.48
C ALA A 177 -5.92 7.79 13.00
N SER A 178 -4.88 7.98 12.19
CA SER A 178 -4.91 7.72 10.74
C SER A 178 -4.37 6.33 10.36
N GLU A 179 -3.56 5.73 11.21
CA GLU A 179 -2.91 4.43 10.96
C GLU A 179 -2.73 3.68 12.29
N ALA A 180 -2.55 2.36 12.20
CA ALA A 180 -2.11 1.52 13.30
C ALA A 180 -0.74 0.93 12.98
N TRP A 181 0.24 1.08 13.87
CA TRP A 181 1.44 0.27 13.85
C TRP A 181 1.17 -1.06 14.52
N LEU A 182 1.61 -2.12 13.88
CA LEU A 182 1.44 -3.50 14.33
C LEU A 182 2.71 -3.92 15.09
N VAL A 183 2.52 -4.57 16.23
CA VAL A 183 3.58 -4.96 17.15
C VAL A 183 3.57 -6.47 17.28
N ASP A 184 4.72 -7.11 17.09
CA ASP A 184 4.87 -8.55 17.27
C ASP A 184 4.94 -8.93 18.76
N ASP A 185 4.96 -10.25 19.03
CA ASP A 185 4.97 -10.81 20.38
C ASP A 185 6.24 -10.46 21.18
N ASP A 186 7.33 -10.08 20.49
CA ASP A 186 8.58 -9.65 21.09
C ASP A 186 8.60 -8.13 21.39
N GLY A 187 7.51 -7.41 21.08
CA GLY A 187 7.36 -5.98 21.32
C GLY A 187 7.96 -5.06 20.26
N PHE A 188 8.36 -5.60 19.12
CA PHE A 188 8.87 -4.81 18.00
C PHE A 188 7.77 -4.40 17.05
N VAL A 189 7.88 -3.18 16.53
CA VAL A 189 7.02 -2.72 15.43
C VAL A 189 7.38 -3.50 14.16
N THR A 190 6.38 -4.18 13.57
CA THR A 190 6.53 -4.82 12.28
C THR A 190 6.38 -3.80 11.17
N GLU A 191 5.18 -3.29 10.97
CA GLU A 191 4.84 -2.23 10.03
C GLU A 191 3.47 -1.64 10.36
N GLY A 192 2.91 -0.77 9.53
CA GLY A 192 1.53 -0.30 9.69
C GLY A 192 0.51 -1.23 9.05
N GLY A 193 -0.76 -1.05 9.33
CA GLY A 193 -1.86 -1.79 8.71
C GLY A 193 -1.90 -1.65 7.17
N SER A 194 -1.25 -0.63 6.61
CA SER A 194 -1.09 -0.43 5.16
C SER A 194 0.18 0.33 4.77
N THR A 195 1.16 0.43 5.66
CA THR A 195 2.36 1.27 5.51
C THR A 195 3.57 0.57 6.10
N ASN A 196 4.81 0.92 5.67
CA ASN A 196 6.00 0.57 6.43
C ASN A 196 6.34 1.68 7.43
N GLY A 197 6.87 1.30 8.61
CA GLY A 197 7.24 2.22 9.68
C GLY A 197 8.72 2.59 9.66
N TRP A 198 9.00 3.84 10.05
CA TRP A 198 10.34 4.40 10.15
C TRP A 198 10.46 5.30 11.36
N ILE A 199 11.64 5.33 11.96
CA ILE A 199 12.00 6.30 13.00
C ILE A 199 13.33 6.96 12.67
N VAL A 200 13.57 8.11 13.28
CA VAL A 200 14.86 8.83 13.27
C VAL A 200 15.32 8.96 14.71
N ASP A 201 16.44 8.34 15.03
CA ASP A 201 16.97 8.37 16.39
C ASP A 201 17.57 9.74 16.78
N ALA A 202 18.07 9.85 18.01
CA ALA A 202 18.69 11.07 18.52
C ALA A 202 19.95 11.49 17.73
N GLN A 203 20.62 10.55 17.08
CA GLN A 203 21.82 10.75 16.25
C GLN A 203 21.49 11.10 14.80
N GLY A 204 20.20 11.08 14.41
CA GLY A 204 19.75 11.33 13.04
C GLY A 204 19.84 10.10 12.13
N THR A 205 19.99 8.90 12.69
CA THR A 205 19.97 7.64 11.94
C THR A 205 18.52 7.28 11.59
N LEU A 206 18.29 7.01 10.32
CA LEU A 206 17.02 6.43 9.82
C LEU A 206 16.98 4.94 10.17
N ILE A 207 15.94 4.50 10.83
CA ILE A 207 15.77 3.10 11.24
C ILE A 207 14.45 2.59 10.70
N THR A 208 14.49 1.41 10.07
CA THR A 208 13.29 0.69 9.57
C THR A 208 13.53 -0.82 9.70
N ARG A 209 12.46 -1.59 9.88
CA ARG A 209 12.57 -3.05 9.97
C ARG A 209 13.17 -3.63 8.68
N PRO A 210 14.11 -4.61 8.78
CA PRO A 210 14.68 -5.29 7.62
C PRO A 210 13.62 -6.12 6.90
N LEU A 211 13.82 -6.35 5.61
CA LEU A 211 12.92 -7.21 4.82
C LEU A 211 12.97 -8.64 5.34
N SER A 212 11.79 -9.18 5.63
CA SER A 212 11.59 -10.56 6.06
C SER A 212 10.17 -10.99 5.71
N ARG A 213 9.73 -12.14 6.21
CA ARG A 213 8.32 -12.54 6.11
C ARG A 213 7.38 -11.73 7.01
N ASP A 214 7.91 -10.90 7.90
CA ASP A 214 7.13 -10.13 8.88
C ASP A 214 6.61 -8.82 8.33
N ILE A 215 7.15 -8.33 7.22
CA ILE A 215 6.73 -7.06 6.60
C ILE A 215 6.57 -7.19 5.09
N LEU A 216 5.72 -6.34 4.55
CA LEU A 216 5.62 -6.20 3.10
C LEU A 216 6.83 -5.41 2.57
N PRO A 217 7.54 -5.92 1.52
CA PRO A 217 8.56 -5.13 0.84
C PRO A 217 7.93 -3.98 0.06
N GLY A 218 7.80 -2.83 0.74
CA GLY A 218 7.13 -1.64 0.19
C GLY A 218 7.91 -1.05 -0.99
N VAL A 219 7.23 -0.76 -2.10
CA VAL A 219 7.85 -0.09 -3.26
C VAL A 219 8.31 1.32 -2.86
N THR A 220 7.44 2.10 -2.25
CA THR A 220 7.80 3.44 -1.74
C THR A 220 8.91 3.37 -0.66
N ARG A 221 8.90 2.31 0.19
CA ARG A 221 10.00 2.08 1.14
C ARG A 221 11.34 1.95 0.41
N ALA A 222 11.39 1.15 -0.66
CA ALA A 222 12.61 0.95 -1.45
C ALA A 222 13.10 2.24 -2.11
N VAL A 223 12.21 3.05 -2.67
CA VAL A 223 12.56 4.35 -3.28
C VAL A 223 13.08 5.34 -2.22
N VAL A 224 12.44 5.41 -1.05
CA VAL A 224 12.88 6.27 0.05
C VAL A 224 14.24 5.82 0.60
N LEU A 225 14.46 4.50 0.72
CA LEU A 225 15.75 3.94 1.15
C LEU A 225 16.86 4.31 0.17
N ALA A 226 16.65 4.13 -1.14
CA ALA A 226 17.61 4.51 -2.17
C ALA A 226 17.89 6.02 -2.15
N ALA A 227 16.85 6.85 -2.02
CA ALA A 227 17.01 8.30 -1.92
C ALA A 227 17.81 8.73 -0.66
N ALA A 228 17.59 8.06 0.45
CA ALA A 228 18.35 8.30 1.69
C ALA A 228 19.84 7.94 1.52
N GLN A 229 20.14 6.80 0.89
CA GLN A 229 21.52 6.35 0.63
C GLN A 229 22.24 7.31 -0.33
N GLU A 230 21.61 7.73 -1.42
CA GLU A 230 22.17 8.72 -2.37
C GLU A 230 22.44 10.08 -1.69
N ALA A 231 21.59 10.48 -0.75
CA ALA A 231 21.76 11.68 0.05
C ALA A 231 22.75 11.51 1.21
N GLN A 232 23.43 10.35 1.27
CA GLN A 232 24.42 9.98 2.31
C GLN A 232 23.87 10.06 3.74
N LEU A 233 22.56 9.78 3.92
CA LEU A 233 21.96 9.68 5.23
C LEU A 233 22.32 8.33 5.86
N LYS A 234 22.58 8.32 7.15
CA LYS A 234 22.82 7.07 7.88
C LYS A 234 21.51 6.29 7.99
N VAL A 235 21.53 5.04 7.54
CA VAL A 235 20.36 4.14 7.57
C VAL A 235 20.75 2.83 8.25
N GLU A 236 19.90 2.35 9.14
CA GLU A 236 19.99 1.04 9.77
C GLU A 236 18.71 0.25 9.50
N GLU A 237 18.84 -0.89 8.84
CA GLU A 237 17.75 -1.84 8.69
C GLU A 237 17.76 -2.80 9.88
N ARG A 238 17.04 -2.44 10.93
CA ARG A 238 16.82 -3.24 12.15
C ARG A 238 15.41 -3.08 12.69
N ALA A 239 14.97 -4.01 13.51
CA ALA A 239 13.73 -3.86 14.28
C ALA A 239 13.88 -2.72 15.30
N PHE A 240 12.77 -2.10 15.67
CA PHE A 240 12.67 -1.09 16.72
C PHE A 240 11.41 -1.29 17.54
N THR A 241 11.45 -0.95 18.80
CA THR A 241 10.34 -1.06 19.73
C THR A 241 9.44 0.19 19.71
N VAL A 242 8.25 0.08 20.30
CA VAL A 242 7.38 1.25 20.52
C VAL A 242 8.06 2.28 21.43
N ALA A 243 8.85 1.82 22.41
CA ALA A 243 9.59 2.71 23.31
C ALA A 243 10.65 3.51 22.54
N GLU A 244 11.44 2.87 21.66
CA GLU A 244 12.38 3.57 20.77
C GLU A 244 11.66 4.57 19.86
N ALA A 245 10.51 4.22 19.31
CA ALA A 245 9.73 5.11 18.47
C ALA A 245 9.22 6.35 19.22
N LEU A 246 8.85 6.21 20.48
CA LEU A 246 8.42 7.32 21.33
C LEU A 246 9.61 8.20 21.79
N ALA A 247 10.82 7.64 21.87
CA ALA A 247 12.05 8.37 22.17
C ALA A 247 12.72 8.97 20.91
N ALA A 248 12.23 8.63 19.71
CA ALA A 248 12.77 9.10 18.45
C ALA A 248 12.58 10.61 18.26
N ARG A 249 13.47 11.24 17.49
CA ARG A 249 13.31 12.65 17.07
C ARG A 249 12.18 12.82 16.07
N GLU A 250 12.03 11.85 15.19
CA GLU A 250 11.00 11.83 14.14
C GLU A 250 10.52 10.39 13.92
N ALA A 251 9.30 10.25 13.46
CA ALA A 251 8.79 9.01 12.92
C ALA A 251 7.97 9.31 11.66
N PHE A 252 7.91 8.36 10.75
CA PHE A 252 7.12 8.51 9.52
C PHE A 252 6.69 7.17 8.93
N LEU A 253 5.80 7.24 7.96
CA LEU A 253 5.21 6.11 7.25
C LEU A 253 5.54 6.20 5.77
N THR A 254 5.71 5.05 5.10
CA THR A 254 5.78 4.97 3.64
C THR A 254 4.69 4.07 3.08
N SER A 255 4.04 4.52 2.00
CA SER A 255 3.03 3.77 1.25
C SER A 255 2.90 4.32 -0.16
N ALA A 256 2.22 3.60 -1.05
CA ALA A 256 1.94 4.07 -2.40
C ALA A 256 1.14 5.40 -2.44
N SER A 257 0.34 5.68 -1.42
CA SER A 257 -0.46 6.92 -1.32
C SER A 257 0.25 8.07 -0.59
N GLY A 258 1.46 7.86 -0.07
CA GLY A 258 2.20 8.89 0.65
C GLY A 258 3.62 8.45 0.98
N ALA A 259 4.61 9.13 0.41
CA ALA A 259 6.01 8.95 0.75
C ALA A 259 6.36 9.76 1.99
N ALA A 260 6.99 9.13 2.97
CA ALA A 260 7.47 9.76 4.20
C ALA A 260 6.39 10.62 4.91
N VAL A 261 5.21 10.05 5.20
CA VAL A 261 4.13 10.75 5.94
C VAL A 261 4.55 10.89 7.40
N PRO A 262 4.71 12.12 7.93
CA PRO A 262 5.17 12.32 9.30
C PRO A 262 4.21 11.73 10.33
N VAL A 263 4.74 11.02 11.34
CA VAL A 263 3.99 10.58 12.52
C VAL A 263 4.30 11.55 13.65
N VAL A 264 3.30 12.27 14.12
CA VAL A 264 3.45 13.30 15.15
C VAL A 264 3.05 12.84 16.55
N ALA A 265 2.30 11.72 16.63
CA ALA A 265 1.96 11.11 17.93
C ALA A 265 1.72 9.60 17.77
N ILE A 266 2.09 8.84 18.79
CA ILE A 266 1.86 7.40 18.95
C ILE A 266 1.09 7.20 20.27
N ASP A 267 -0.07 6.54 20.24
CA ASP A 267 -0.95 6.28 21.40
C ASP A 267 -1.18 7.53 22.26
N GLY A 268 -1.44 8.66 21.60
CA GLY A 268 -1.70 9.95 22.24
C GLY A 268 -0.44 10.67 22.76
N ARG A 269 0.74 10.07 22.71
CA ARG A 269 2.03 10.67 23.14
C ARG A 269 2.73 11.29 21.93
N PRO A 270 3.27 12.52 22.04
CA PRO A 270 4.00 13.14 20.93
C PRO A 270 5.30 12.39 20.61
N VAL A 271 5.68 12.38 19.33
CA VAL A 271 7.00 11.96 18.85
C VAL A 271 7.83 13.21 18.61
N GLY A 272 9.04 13.26 19.15
CA GLY A 272 9.87 14.46 19.10
C GLY A 272 9.12 15.68 19.61
N GLU A 273 8.99 16.70 18.79
CA GLU A 273 8.28 17.95 19.14
C GLU A 273 6.77 17.91 18.83
N GLY A 274 6.22 16.76 18.46
CA GLY A 274 4.78 16.61 18.10
C GLY A 274 4.42 17.27 16.76
N ARG A 275 5.39 17.54 15.90
CA ARG A 275 5.25 18.13 14.57
C ARG A 275 6.16 17.44 13.55
N PRO A 276 5.90 17.60 12.22
CA PRO A 276 6.77 17.04 11.19
C PRO A 276 8.23 17.47 11.35
N GLY A 277 9.15 16.50 11.36
CA GLY A 277 10.56 16.77 11.54
C GLY A 277 11.28 17.05 10.21
N PRO A 278 12.45 17.74 10.27
CA PRO A 278 13.17 18.22 9.10
C PRO A 278 13.70 17.10 8.20
N LEU A 279 14.09 15.94 8.76
CA LEU A 279 14.60 14.84 7.97
C LEU A 279 13.47 14.15 7.17
N THR A 280 12.32 13.97 7.78
CA THR A 280 11.12 13.47 7.10
C THR A 280 10.72 14.39 5.93
N LEU A 281 10.72 15.71 6.14
CA LEU A 281 10.42 16.68 5.09
C LEU A 281 11.47 16.65 3.96
N ARG A 282 12.74 16.47 4.30
CA ARG A 282 13.82 16.29 3.30
C ARG A 282 13.60 15.05 2.45
N LEU A 283 13.21 13.93 3.06
CA LEU A 283 12.92 12.68 2.34
C LEU A 283 11.70 12.81 1.42
N GLN A 284 10.67 13.58 1.81
CA GLN A 284 9.54 13.90 0.94
C GLN A 284 10.00 14.65 -0.32
N ALA A 285 10.85 15.66 -0.16
CA ALA A 285 11.38 16.43 -1.27
C ALA A 285 12.23 15.56 -2.22
N LEU A 286 13.09 14.70 -1.67
CA LEU A 286 13.92 13.77 -2.44
C LEU A 286 13.07 12.76 -3.22
N TYR A 287 12.03 12.20 -2.61
CA TYR A 287 11.09 11.31 -3.30
C TYR A 287 10.36 12.05 -4.43
N GLY A 288 9.86 13.26 -4.18
CA GLY A 288 9.17 14.07 -5.18
C GLY A 288 10.06 14.39 -6.40
N ALA A 289 11.33 14.68 -6.19
CA ALA A 289 12.28 14.93 -7.28
C ALA A 289 12.48 13.68 -8.15
N LYS A 290 12.63 12.49 -7.54
CA LYS A 290 12.78 11.21 -8.27
C LYS A 290 11.54 10.85 -9.06
N SER A 291 10.36 10.96 -8.47
CA SER A 291 9.10 10.63 -9.15
C SER A 291 8.80 11.56 -10.32
N SER A 292 9.25 12.83 -10.26
CA SER A 292 9.11 13.81 -11.35
C SER A 292 10.06 13.57 -12.52
N SER A 293 11.25 13.01 -12.27
CA SER A 293 12.25 12.71 -13.31
C SER A 293 11.95 11.44 -14.13
N GLY A 294 10.92 10.68 -13.80
CA GLY A 294 10.54 9.45 -14.51
C GLY A 294 11.50 8.28 -14.29
N GLN A 295 12.38 8.35 -13.28
CA GLN A 295 13.35 7.32 -12.90
C GLN A 295 12.85 6.47 -11.73
N GLY A 296 11.57 6.23 -11.66
CA GLY A 296 10.96 5.32 -10.70
C GLY A 296 10.48 4.01 -11.35
#